data_6fea8a49e077f5c795d7cb9f213945f3
#
_entry.id   6fea8a49e077f5c795d7cb9f213945f3
#
_cell.length_a   1.000
_cell.length_b   1.000
_cell.length_c   1.000
_cell.angle_alpha   90.00
_cell.angle_beta   90.00
_cell.angle_gamma   90.00
#
_symmetry.space_group_name_H-M   'P 1'
#
loop_
_entity.id
_entity.type
_entity.pdbx_description
1 polymer ?
#
loop_
_entity_poly.entity_id
_entity_poly.type
_entity_poly.pdbx_seq_one_letter_code
_entity_poly.pdbx_strand_id
1 'polypeptide(L)'
;MSSGLRDSFGREIRDLRISVTDRCNFRCLYCLPETEEASNFYRSTRGKQEGEPASEKIRYTWKPRKEILTYEEIHRFVSIAASLGVEKLRITGGEPLLRHELPRLIQGLSQIDGIQDLALTSNGFSFARHAHALKEAGLNRMTFSLDSLDPVNFHKMTGRNGLEEVLESIQLAKRLSFEPIKVNAVVIRDMNDHELEALVEFGRSQGIVMRFIEFMPLDAGKAWQKEKVVSRDEILEKLCSRFDLVALPQKHAAETAQRWRHADGRGEIGIVAPVSAPFCGHCNRIRLTADGQLRTCLFSHHEHDFKSLLRQNAPDQALEDLLVHAVRGKEKGHSIGQASFVQPDRTMSFIGG
;
A
#
# COMPACT_ATOMS: atom_id res chain seq x y z
N MET A 1 -12.35 -16.88 -26.41
CA MET A 1 -11.28 -16.74 -25.38
C MET A 1 -11.12 -15.26 -25.13
N SER A 2 -11.54 -14.76 -23.98
CA SER A 2 -11.37 -13.35 -23.61
C SER A 2 -9.87 -13.03 -23.61
N SER A 3 -9.43 -12.14 -24.47
CA SER A 3 -8.06 -11.62 -24.42
C SER A 3 -7.95 -10.84 -23.11
N GLY A 4 -7.20 -11.37 -22.14
CA GLY A 4 -7.05 -10.76 -20.83
C GLY A 4 -6.66 -9.27 -20.91
N LEU A 5 -6.95 -8.51 -19.87
CA LEU A 5 -6.71 -7.06 -19.76
C LEU A 5 -5.21 -6.77 -19.90
N ARG A 6 -4.77 -6.21 -21.04
CA ARG A 6 -3.36 -5.95 -21.37
C ARG A 6 -3.11 -4.49 -21.70
N ASP A 7 -1.97 -3.98 -21.24
CA ASP A 7 -1.51 -2.65 -21.61
C ASP A 7 -0.73 -2.64 -22.96
N SER A 8 -0.34 -1.43 -23.39
CA SER A 8 0.43 -1.24 -24.65
C SER A 8 1.85 -1.83 -24.61
N PHE A 9 2.34 -2.25 -23.45
CA PHE A 9 3.65 -2.90 -23.27
C PHE A 9 3.54 -4.42 -23.12
N GLY A 10 2.33 -5.00 -23.30
CA GLY A 10 2.07 -6.43 -23.20
C GLY A 10 1.95 -6.97 -21.78
N ARG A 11 1.91 -6.09 -20.74
CA ARG A 11 1.74 -6.51 -19.35
C ARG A 11 0.28 -6.87 -19.09
N GLU A 12 0.02 -8.08 -18.61
CA GLU A 12 -1.32 -8.49 -18.18
C GLU A 12 -1.66 -7.92 -16.82
N ILE A 13 -2.79 -7.26 -16.69
CA ILE A 13 -3.29 -6.71 -15.44
C ILE A 13 -4.05 -7.80 -14.71
N ARG A 14 -3.56 -8.15 -13.50
CA ARG A 14 -4.13 -9.21 -12.66
C ARG A 14 -4.36 -8.79 -11.21
N ASP A 15 -3.80 -7.66 -10.77
CA ASP A 15 -3.82 -7.18 -9.37
C ASP A 15 -4.53 -5.82 -9.32
N LEU A 16 -5.69 -5.79 -8.66
CA LEU A 16 -6.46 -4.58 -8.43
C LEU A 16 -6.38 -4.19 -6.95
N ARG A 17 -5.94 -2.96 -6.69
CA ARG A 17 -6.00 -2.38 -5.35
C ARG A 17 -7.19 -1.46 -5.24
N ILE A 18 -7.94 -1.59 -4.15
CA ILE A 18 -9.18 -0.84 -3.93
C ILE A 18 -9.05 -0.06 -2.63
N SER A 19 -9.06 1.26 -2.74
CA SER A 19 -9.21 2.13 -1.60
C SER A 19 -10.69 2.23 -1.22
N VAL A 20 -11.05 1.86 0.00
CA VAL A 20 -12.44 1.90 0.46
C VAL A 20 -12.78 3.16 1.26
N THR A 21 -11.77 3.94 1.63
CA THR A 21 -11.91 5.20 2.36
C THR A 21 -10.63 6.02 2.24
N ASP A 22 -10.76 7.33 2.27
CA ASP A 22 -9.64 8.27 2.38
C ASP A 22 -9.22 8.53 3.84
N ARG A 23 -10.07 8.19 4.82
CA ARG A 23 -9.86 8.44 6.24
C ARG A 23 -8.87 7.46 6.86
N CYS A 24 -8.02 7.97 7.74
CA CYS A 24 -7.10 7.17 8.54
C CYS A 24 -7.12 7.63 10.00
N ASN A 25 -6.90 6.73 10.93
CA ASN A 25 -6.76 7.01 12.36
C ASN A 25 -5.29 7.25 12.77
N PHE A 26 -4.33 7.05 11.85
CA PHE A 26 -2.92 7.41 12.03
C PHE A 26 -2.58 8.70 11.27
N ARG A 27 -1.46 9.32 11.67
CA ARG A 27 -0.90 10.52 11.06
C ARG A 27 0.57 10.29 10.70
N CYS A 28 0.79 9.20 9.93
CA CYS A 28 2.15 8.82 9.56
C CYS A 28 2.85 9.96 8.82
N LEU A 29 4.07 10.26 9.26
CA LEU A 29 4.86 11.39 8.76
C LEU A 29 5.06 11.37 7.24
N TYR A 30 5.16 10.19 6.64
CA TYR A 30 5.35 10.00 5.20
C TYR A 30 4.05 9.91 4.39
N CYS A 31 2.88 10.03 5.04
CA CYS A 31 1.57 9.92 4.38
C CYS A 31 0.69 11.13 4.68
N LEU A 32 0.33 11.33 5.95
CA LEU A 32 -0.57 12.36 6.45
C LEU A 32 0.09 13.16 7.60
N PRO A 33 1.22 13.85 7.36
CA PRO A 33 1.98 14.54 8.40
C PRO A 33 1.15 15.66 9.03
N GLU A 34 0.77 15.51 10.29
CA GLU A 34 -0.06 16.48 11.04
C GLU A 34 0.56 16.81 12.41
N THR A 35 1.59 16.04 12.82
CA THR A 35 2.26 16.20 14.11
C THR A 35 3.38 17.23 14.04
N GLU A 36 3.80 17.72 15.22
CA GLU A 36 4.94 18.61 15.34
C GLU A 36 6.24 17.91 14.95
N GLU A 37 6.38 16.62 15.26
CA GLU A 37 7.49 15.78 14.88
C GLU A 37 7.61 15.67 13.36
N ALA A 38 6.48 15.46 12.67
CA ALA A 38 6.45 15.45 11.21
C ALA A 38 6.83 16.82 10.65
N SER A 39 6.34 17.91 11.23
CA SER A 39 6.71 19.27 10.83
C SER A 39 8.21 19.54 11.03
N ASN A 40 8.81 19.04 12.11
CA ASN A 40 10.23 19.15 12.39
C ASN A 40 11.07 18.31 11.42
N PHE A 41 10.64 17.09 11.11
CA PHE A 41 11.27 16.24 10.11
C PHE A 41 11.34 16.97 8.76
N TYR A 42 10.21 17.52 8.29
CA TYR A 42 10.18 18.23 7.01
C TYR A 42 10.92 19.57 7.02
N ARG A 43 11.00 20.25 8.16
CA ARG A 43 11.85 21.46 8.29
C ARG A 43 13.34 21.13 8.20
N SER A 44 13.78 20.07 8.84
CA SER A 44 15.19 19.66 8.79
C SER A 44 15.62 19.24 7.39
N THR A 45 14.68 18.73 6.58
CA THR A 45 14.94 18.28 5.22
C THR A 45 14.92 19.40 4.18
N ARG A 46 14.15 20.49 4.40
CA ARG A 46 14.05 21.61 3.44
C ARG A 46 15.24 22.59 3.43
N GLY A 47 16.30 22.33 4.21
CA GLY A 47 17.41 23.28 4.35
C GLY A 47 16.91 24.66 4.82
N LYS A 48 17.39 25.15 5.96
CA LYS A 48 16.93 26.41 6.56
C LYS A 48 16.89 27.55 5.55
N GLN A 49 15.71 27.92 5.06
CA GLN A 49 15.43 29.30 4.70
C GLN A 49 15.02 29.99 6.01
N GLU A 50 15.92 30.70 6.61
CA GLU A 50 15.65 31.54 7.77
C GLU A 50 14.60 32.58 7.35
N GLY A 51 13.43 32.54 7.97
CA GLY A 51 12.41 33.58 7.83
C GLY A 51 11.02 33.14 7.35
N GLU A 52 10.80 31.89 6.94
CA GLU A 52 9.43 31.46 6.65
C GLU A 52 8.65 31.14 7.93
N PRO A 53 7.37 31.61 8.03
CA PRO A 53 6.52 31.31 9.16
C PRO A 53 6.34 29.80 9.31
N ALA A 54 6.12 29.35 10.56
CA ALA A 54 5.84 27.96 10.86
C ALA A 54 4.83 27.40 9.85
N SER A 55 5.18 26.30 9.14
CA SER A 55 4.34 25.72 8.09
C SER A 55 2.91 25.64 8.59
N GLU A 56 1.96 26.22 7.85
CA GLU A 56 0.54 26.07 8.17
C GLU A 56 0.26 24.59 8.38
N LYS A 57 -0.44 24.26 9.48
CA LYS A 57 -0.87 22.89 9.75
C LYS A 57 -1.65 22.38 8.54
N ILE A 58 -1.16 21.34 7.89
CA ILE A 58 -1.83 20.75 6.73
C ILE A 58 -3.21 20.29 7.21
N ARG A 59 -4.26 20.92 6.69
CA ARG A 59 -5.64 20.53 6.96
C ARG A 59 -6.10 19.57 5.88
N TYR A 60 -6.41 18.32 6.27
CA TYR A 60 -6.95 17.32 5.35
C TYR A 60 -8.45 17.50 5.20
N THR A 61 -8.90 17.69 3.96
CA THR A 61 -10.33 17.72 3.63
C THR A 61 -10.74 16.32 3.14
N TRP A 62 -11.42 15.58 4.03
CA TRP A 62 -11.94 14.26 3.69
C TRP A 62 -13.12 14.36 2.74
N LYS A 63 -13.22 13.39 1.84
CA LYS A 63 -14.37 13.31 0.93
C LYS A 63 -15.65 13.06 1.73
N PRO A 64 -16.75 13.76 1.41
CA PRO A 64 -18.06 13.45 1.97
C PRO A 64 -18.46 12.01 1.63
N ARG A 65 -19.20 11.34 2.54
CA ARG A 65 -19.63 9.95 2.34
C ARG A 65 -20.31 9.72 0.99
N LYS A 66 -21.10 10.69 0.52
CA LYS A 66 -21.77 10.65 -0.78
C LYS A 66 -20.84 10.62 -2.00
N GLU A 67 -19.58 10.99 -1.84
CA GLU A 67 -18.56 10.95 -2.90
C GLU A 67 -17.75 9.67 -2.90
N ILE A 68 -17.81 8.89 -1.82
CA ILE A 68 -17.14 7.60 -1.72
C ILE A 68 -18.01 6.52 -2.37
N LEU A 69 -17.40 5.58 -3.07
CA LEU A 69 -18.11 4.45 -3.69
C LEU A 69 -18.85 3.63 -2.64
N THR A 70 -20.05 3.15 -2.99
CA THR A 70 -20.76 2.15 -2.21
C THR A 70 -20.15 0.76 -2.40
N TYR A 71 -20.54 -0.19 -1.58
CA TYR A 71 -20.08 -1.57 -1.73
C TYR A 71 -20.61 -2.23 -2.98
N GLU A 72 -21.83 -1.88 -3.38
CA GLU A 72 -22.47 -2.32 -4.62
C GLU A 72 -21.73 -1.78 -5.86
N GLU A 73 -21.33 -0.50 -5.83
CA GLU A 73 -20.51 0.12 -6.89
C GLU A 73 -19.15 -0.58 -7.02
N ILE A 74 -18.47 -0.86 -5.87
CA ILE A 74 -17.19 -1.59 -5.85
C ILE A 74 -17.38 -3.01 -6.37
N HIS A 75 -18.40 -3.73 -5.91
CA HIS A 75 -18.69 -5.09 -6.34
C HIS A 75 -18.91 -5.15 -7.86
N ARG A 76 -19.72 -4.28 -8.41
CA ARG A 76 -19.99 -4.18 -9.86
C ARG A 76 -18.69 -3.95 -10.64
N PHE A 77 -17.87 -3.00 -10.22
CA PHE A 77 -16.57 -2.73 -10.87
C PHE A 77 -15.65 -3.94 -10.82
N VAL A 78 -15.56 -4.61 -9.66
CA VAL A 78 -14.71 -5.80 -9.50
C VAL A 78 -15.20 -6.97 -10.34
N SER A 79 -16.51 -7.18 -10.45
CA SER A 79 -17.08 -8.24 -11.31
C SER A 79 -16.67 -8.05 -12.77
N ILE A 80 -16.72 -6.82 -13.27
CA ILE A 80 -16.26 -6.46 -14.61
C ILE A 80 -14.73 -6.67 -14.75
N ALA A 81 -13.95 -6.21 -13.76
CA ALA A 81 -12.51 -6.39 -13.80
C ALA A 81 -12.10 -7.88 -13.76
N ALA A 82 -12.83 -8.70 -13.00
CA ALA A 82 -12.61 -10.14 -12.92
C ALA A 82 -12.91 -10.85 -14.25
N SER A 83 -14.00 -10.50 -14.94
CA SER A 83 -14.32 -11.04 -16.27
C SER A 83 -13.24 -10.75 -17.31
N LEU A 84 -12.46 -9.68 -17.09
CA LEU A 84 -11.31 -9.28 -17.92
C LEU A 84 -9.96 -9.85 -17.44
N GLY A 85 -9.95 -10.70 -16.41
CA GLY A 85 -8.76 -11.43 -15.94
C GLY A 85 -8.06 -10.88 -14.70
N VAL A 86 -8.66 -9.93 -13.98
CA VAL A 86 -8.20 -9.57 -12.64
C VAL A 86 -8.52 -10.73 -11.69
N GLU A 87 -7.50 -11.23 -11.00
CA GLU A 87 -7.62 -12.40 -10.12
C GLU A 87 -7.23 -12.11 -8.65
N LYS A 88 -6.59 -10.94 -8.43
CA LYS A 88 -6.08 -10.55 -7.09
C LYS A 88 -6.65 -9.22 -6.69
N LEU A 89 -7.20 -9.19 -5.49
CA LEU A 89 -7.70 -7.98 -4.88
C LEU A 89 -6.90 -7.64 -3.62
N ARG A 90 -6.61 -6.35 -3.48
CA ARG A 90 -6.06 -5.81 -2.25
C ARG A 90 -6.92 -4.66 -1.77
N ILE A 91 -7.61 -4.90 -0.68
CA ILE A 91 -8.39 -3.86 0.00
C ILE A 91 -7.44 -3.00 0.83
N THR A 92 -7.59 -1.70 0.68
CA THR A 92 -6.77 -0.68 1.32
C THR A 92 -7.60 0.60 1.49
N GLY A 93 -6.95 1.74 1.70
CA GLY A 93 -7.60 3.03 1.86
C GLY A 93 -6.63 4.01 2.49
N GLY A 94 -7.16 4.94 3.29
CA GLY A 94 -6.45 5.43 4.44
C GLY A 94 -6.29 4.27 5.42
N GLU A 95 -7.25 4.06 6.31
CA GLU A 95 -7.34 2.83 7.10
C GLU A 95 -8.66 2.12 6.78
N PRO A 96 -8.63 0.96 6.09
CA PRO A 96 -9.84 0.29 5.61
C PRO A 96 -10.75 -0.18 6.74
N LEU A 97 -10.22 -0.50 7.92
CA LEU A 97 -11.00 -0.93 9.09
C LEU A 97 -11.85 0.19 9.70
N LEU A 98 -11.70 1.43 9.25
CA LEU A 98 -12.63 2.53 9.58
C LEU A 98 -13.90 2.52 8.74
N ARG A 99 -13.93 1.75 7.65
CA ARG A 99 -15.10 1.63 6.81
C ARG A 99 -16.13 0.73 7.48
N HIS A 100 -17.32 1.26 7.75
CA HIS A 100 -18.41 0.52 8.39
C HIS A 100 -18.79 -0.74 7.59
N GLU A 101 -19.01 -1.85 8.27
CA GLU A 101 -19.40 -3.15 7.67
C GLU A 101 -18.43 -3.68 6.59
N LEU A 102 -17.12 -3.41 6.72
CA LEU A 102 -16.12 -3.92 5.78
C LEU A 102 -16.22 -5.45 5.52
N PRO A 103 -16.55 -6.32 6.50
CA PRO A 103 -16.76 -7.75 6.27
C PRO A 103 -17.82 -8.05 5.20
N ARG A 104 -18.89 -7.22 5.09
CA ARG A 104 -19.91 -7.38 4.04
C ARG A 104 -19.32 -7.19 2.64
N LEU A 105 -18.44 -6.20 2.46
CA LEU A 105 -17.73 -6.03 1.19
C LEU A 105 -16.83 -7.23 0.91
N ILE A 106 -16.01 -7.66 1.89
CA ILE A 106 -15.11 -8.81 1.75
C ILE A 106 -15.89 -10.05 1.33
N GLN A 107 -17.03 -10.34 1.97
CA GLN A 107 -17.90 -11.47 1.64
C GLN A 107 -18.39 -11.40 0.18
N GLY A 108 -18.88 -10.24 -0.26
CA GLY A 108 -19.32 -10.09 -1.65
C GLY A 108 -18.17 -10.31 -2.64
N LEU A 109 -16.99 -9.73 -2.37
CA LEU A 109 -15.83 -9.85 -3.24
C LEU A 109 -15.25 -11.27 -3.28
N SER A 110 -15.32 -12.02 -2.18
CA SER A 110 -14.81 -13.39 -2.10
C SER A 110 -15.64 -14.38 -2.92
N GLN A 111 -16.85 -14.01 -3.31
CA GLN A 111 -17.79 -14.83 -4.10
C GLN A 111 -17.74 -14.51 -5.60
N ILE A 112 -16.96 -13.53 -6.03
CA ILE A 112 -16.85 -13.19 -7.46
C ILE A 112 -15.99 -14.25 -8.15
N ASP A 113 -16.54 -14.85 -9.19
CA ASP A 113 -15.84 -15.84 -10.02
C ASP A 113 -14.57 -15.22 -10.63
N GLY A 114 -13.46 -15.96 -10.59
CA GLY A 114 -12.15 -15.51 -11.08
C GLY A 114 -11.28 -14.84 -10.02
N ILE A 115 -11.82 -14.39 -8.90
CA ILE A 115 -11.01 -13.85 -7.80
C ILE A 115 -10.43 -15.01 -6.97
N GLN A 116 -9.11 -15.11 -6.97
CA GLN A 116 -8.35 -16.17 -6.32
C GLN A 116 -7.66 -15.73 -5.03
N ASP A 117 -7.41 -14.43 -4.89
CA ASP A 117 -6.58 -13.88 -3.82
C ASP A 117 -7.14 -12.55 -3.32
N LEU A 118 -7.69 -12.57 -2.09
CA LEU A 118 -8.25 -11.39 -1.44
C LEU A 118 -7.43 -11.04 -0.21
N ALA A 119 -6.77 -9.90 -0.23
CA ALA A 119 -5.89 -9.42 0.82
C ALA A 119 -6.32 -8.06 1.37
N LEU A 120 -6.07 -7.82 2.64
CA LEU A 120 -6.26 -6.53 3.32
C LEU A 120 -4.91 -5.96 3.74
N THR A 121 -4.72 -4.65 3.54
CA THR A 121 -3.60 -3.90 4.13
C THR A 121 -4.15 -2.94 5.17
N SER A 122 -3.63 -2.99 6.39
CA SER A 122 -4.11 -2.20 7.54
C SER A 122 -2.95 -1.80 8.45
N ASN A 123 -3.11 -0.70 9.18
CA ASN A 123 -2.22 -0.34 10.28
C ASN A 123 -2.38 -1.23 11.52
N GLY A 124 -3.36 -2.13 11.53
CA GLY A 124 -3.57 -3.13 12.56
C GLY A 124 -4.24 -2.65 13.85
N PHE A 125 -4.28 -1.34 14.11
CA PHE A 125 -4.76 -0.78 15.39
C PHE A 125 -6.18 -1.25 15.78
N SER A 126 -7.06 -1.36 14.81
CA SER A 126 -8.45 -1.79 15.06
C SER A 126 -8.74 -3.23 14.62
N PHE A 127 -7.72 -3.97 14.17
CA PHE A 127 -7.93 -5.27 13.54
C PHE A 127 -8.59 -6.30 14.47
N ALA A 128 -8.21 -6.33 15.75
CA ALA A 128 -8.75 -7.29 16.71
C ALA A 128 -10.29 -7.28 16.80
N ARG A 129 -10.91 -6.12 16.60
CA ARG A 129 -12.37 -5.96 16.62
C ARG A 129 -13.08 -6.58 15.40
N HIS A 130 -12.36 -6.77 14.31
CA HIS A 130 -12.91 -7.19 13.02
C HIS A 130 -12.40 -8.55 12.57
N ALA A 131 -11.37 -9.10 13.23
CA ALA A 131 -10.59 -10.23 12.77
C ALA A 131 -11.43 -11.47 12.43
N HIS A 132 -12.33 -11.89 13.34
CA HIS A 132 -13.19 -13.05 13.14
C HIS A 132 -14.15 -12.83 11.97
N ALA A 133 -14.86 -11.70 11.95
CA ALA A 133 -15.81 -11.39 10.88
C ALA A 133 -15.12 -11.28 9.50
N LEU A 134 -13.90 -10.75 9.44
CA LEU A 134 -13.11 -10.71 8.19
C LEU A 134 -12.71 -12.12 7.73
N LYS A 135 -12.34 -12.99 8.67
CA LYS A 135 -11.99 -14.39 8.34
C LYS A 135 -13.20 -15.14 7.82
N GLU A 136 -14.33 -15.05 8.50
CA GLU A 136 -15.61 -15.66 8.11
C GLU A 136 -16.12 -15.13 6.76
N ALA A 137 -15.87 -13.86 6.46
CA ALA A 137 -16.21 -13.24 5.18
C ALA A 137 -15.33 -13.72 4.00
N GLY A 138 -14.29 -14.53 4.25
CA GLY A 138 -13.45 -15.10 3.19
C GLY A 138 -12.18 -14.31 2.91
N LEU A 139 -11.74 -13.41 3.81
CA LEU A 139 -10.45 -12.75 3.66
C LEU A 139 -9.31 -13.78 3.78
N ASN A 140 -8.45 -13.86 2.76
CA ASN A 140 -7.37 -14.84 2.73
C ASN A 140 -6.14 -14.39 3.52
N ARG A 141 -5.69 -13.15 3.29
CA ARG A 141 -4.37 -12.70 3.77
C ARG A 141 -4.39 -11.31 4.37
N MET A 142 -3.51 -11.13 5.37
CA MET A 142 -3.27 -9.84 6.00
C MET A 142 -1.90 -9.28 5.67
N THR A 143 -1.85 -7.96 5.49
CA THR A 143 -0.62 -7.19 5.51
C THR A 143 -0.77 -6.09 6.54
N PHE A 144 0.11 -6.07 7.53
CA PHE A 144 0.17 -5.01 8.53
C PHE A 144 1.23 -3.98 8.16
N SER A 145 1.00 -2.72 8.51
CA SER A 145 2.01 -1.66 8.46
C SER A 145 2.57 -1.46 9.86
N LEU A 146 3.89 -1.64 10.02
CA LEU A 146 4.58 -1.50 11.29
C LEU A 146 6.01 -1.02 11.02
N ASP A 147 6.25 0.26 11.25
CA ASP A 147 7.51 0.92 10.87
C ASP A 147 8.56 0.91 12.01
N SER A 148 8.15 0.62 13.24
CA SER A 148 9.02 0.64 14.42
C SER A 148 8.52 -0.33 15.49
N LEU A 149 9.45 -0.90 16.26
CA LEU A 149 9.21 -1.71 17.45
C LEU A 149 9.50 -0.94 18.75
N ASP A 150 10.07 0.25 18.63
CA ASP A 150 10.26 1.17 19.76
C ASP A 150 9.01 2.03 19.94
N PRO A 151 8.36 2.05 21.12
CA PRO A 151 7.10 2.80 21.32
C PRO A 151 7.24 4.30 21.07
N VAL A 152 8.39 4.88 21.39
CA VAL A 152 8.64 6.32 21.20
C VAL A 152 8.80 6.61 19.71
N ASN A 153 9.56 5.79 19.00
CA ASN A 153 9.75 5.96 17.57
C ASN A 153 8.49 5.62 16.79
N PHE A 154 7.74 4.59 17.20
CA PHE A 154 6.42 4.29 16.63
C PHE A 154 5.49 5.50 16.73
N HIS A 155 5.43 6.16 17.90
CA HIS A 155 4.64 7.37 18.06
C HIS A 155 5.12 8.51 17.13
N LYS A 156 6.42 8.73 17.04
CA LYS A 156 7.00 9.75 16.14
C LYS A 156 6.62 9.51 14.68
N MET A 157 6.66 8.25 14.23
CA MET A 157 6.39 7.90 12.83
C MET A 157 4.90 7.89 12.50
N THR A 158 4.03 7.51 13.44
CA THR A 158 2.60 7.28 13.19
C THR A 158 1.69 8.36 13.75
N GLY A 159 2.20 9.23 14.62
CA GLY A 159 1.42 10.24 15.33
C GLY A 159 0.43 9.63 16.34
N ARG A 160 0.63 8.37 16.75
CA ARG A 160 -0.27 7.67 17.67
C ARG A 160 0.47 6.68 18.57
N ASN A 161 0.02 6.59 19.82
CA ASN A 161 0.33 5.45 20.66
C ASN A 161 -0.55 4.26 20.23
N GLY A 162 -0.04 3.03 20.27
CA GLY A 162 -0.81 1.86 19.85
C GLY A 162 0.04 0.75 19.27
N LEU A 163 1.32 0.71 19.59
CA LEU A 163 2.23 -0.37 19.16
C LEU A 163 1.74 -1.72 19.69
N GLU A 164 1.32 -1.79 20.95
CA GLU A 164 0.87 -3.03 21.58
C GLU A 164 -0.36 -3.59 20.85
N GLU A 165 -1.35 -2.76 20.53
CA GLU A 165 -2.55 -3.16 19.80
C GLU A 165 -2.20 -3.71 18.40
N VAL A 166 -1.19 -3.15 17.74
CA VAL A 166 -0.72 -3.65 16.44
C VAL A 166 -0.05 -5.01 16.61
N LEU A 167 0.82 -5.17 17.60
CA LEU A 167 1.50 -6.44 17.88
C LEU A 167 0.49 -7.54 18.26
N GLU A 168 -0.49 -7.24 19.12
CA GLU A 168 -1.57 -8.16 19.47
C GLU A 168 -2.40 -8.55 18.24
N SER A 169 -2.67 -7.60 17.35
CA SER A 169 -3.39 -7.83 16.09
C SER A 169 -2.63 -8.80 15.18
N ILE A 170 -1.31 -8.69 15.08
CA ILE A 170 -0.47 -9.62 14.33
C ILE A 170 -0.57 -11.03 14.94
N GLN A 171 -0.50 -11.15 16.28
CA GLN A 171 -0.65 -12.43 16.96
C GLN A 171 -2.05 -13.05 16.74
N LEU A 172 -3.09 -12.22 16.81
CA LEU A 172 -4.46 -12.69 16.55
C LEU A 172 -4.61 -13.18 15.10
N ALA A 173 -4.05 -12.47 14.13
CA ALA A 173 -4.07 -12.89 12.73
C ALA A 173 -3.40 -14.26 12.53
N LYS A 174 -2.30 -14.54 13.25
CA LYS A 174 -1.67 -15.87 13.26
C LYS A 174 -2.61 -16.93 13.82
N ARG A 175 -3.20 -16.68 14.98
CA ARG A 175 -4.15 -17.65 15.60
C ARG A 175 -5.34 -17.96 14.70
N LEU A 176 -5.78 -16.98 13.91
CA LEU A 176 -6.88 -17.13 12.94
C LEU A 176 -6.42 -17.65 11.57
N SER A 177 -5.15 -18.04 11.44
CA SER A 177 -4.58 -18.60 10.20
C SER A 177 -4.81 -17.74 8.97
N PHE A 178 -4.52 -16.43 9.09
CA PHE A 178 -4.34 -15.56 7.93
C PHE A 178 -2.94 -15.79 7.37
N GLU A 179 -2.81 -16.54 6.28
CA GLU A 179 -1.49 -16.89 5.73
C GLU A 179 -1.35 -16.54 4.25
N PRO A 180 -0.17 -16.05 3.85
CA PRO A 180 0.93 -15.57 4.69
C PRO A 180 0.62 -14.19 5.29
N ILE A 181 1.03 -13.97 6.56
CA ILE A 181 1.05 -12.64 7.15
C ILE A 181 2.30 -11.92 6.67
N LYS A 182 2.10 -10.69 6.23
CA LYS A 182 3.19 -9.78 5.85
C LYS A 182 3.16 -8.53 6.72
N VAL A 183 4.33 -8.06 7.09
CA VAL A 183 4.48 -6.78 7.77
C VAL A 183 5.34 -5.87 6.90
N ASN A 184 4.80 -4.70 6.56
CA ASN A 184 5.49 -3.68 5.79
C ASN A 184 6.07 -2.64 6.74
N ALA A 185 7.33 -2.28 6.53
CA ALA A 185 7.97 -1.13 7.16
C ALA A 185 8.52 -0.21 6.07
N VAL A 186 8.09 1.05 6.08
CA VAL A 186 8.71 2.10 5.26
C VAL A 186 10.00 2.53 5.95
N VAL A 187 11.13 2.38 5.28
CA VAL A 187 12.45 2.70 5.85
C VAL A 187 12.84 4.11 5.47
N ILE A 188 13.10 4.93 6.48
CA ILE A 188 13.48 6.34 6.35
C ILE A 188 14.79 6.58 7.11
N ARG A 189 15.78 7.15 6.43
CA ARG A 189 17.10 7.45 6.99
C ARG A 189 16.99 8.38 8.20
N ASP A 190 17.72 8.06 9.25
CA ASP A 190 17.77 8.74 10.55
C ASP A 190 16.43 8.68 11.33
N MET A 191 15.46 7.86 10.88
CA MET A 191 14.19 7.67 11.58
C MET A 191 14.04 6.26 12.15
N ASN A 192 14.06 5.24 11.30
CA ASN A 192 13.90 3.83 11.68
C ASN A 192 14.88 2.88 10.99
N ASP A 193 15.82 3.39 10.21
CA ASP A 193 16.86 2.59 9.57
C ASP A 193 17.79 1.89 10.57
N HIS A 194 17.85 2.36 11.81
CA HIS A 194 18.55 1.69 12.91
C HIS A 194 17.78 0.49 13.48
N GLU A 195 16.48 0.34 13.21
CA GLU A 195 15.64 -0.76 13.69
C GLU A 195 15.57 -1.95 12.71
N LEU A 196 16.23 -1.90 11.56
CA LEU A 196 16.16 -2.95 10.54
C LEU A 196 16.44 -4.35 11.08
N GLU A 197 17.47 -4.49 11.91
CA GLU A 197 17.83 -5.78 12.51
C GLU A 197 16.77 -6.28 13.49
N ALA A 198 16.25 -5.40 14.34
CA ALA A 198 15.20 -5.73 15.30
C ALA A 198 13.89 -6.15 14.60
N LEU A 199 13.53 -5.47 13.51
CA LEU A 199 12.37 -5.82 12.69
C LEU A 199 12.55 -7.18 12.00
N VAL A 200 13.77 -7.51 11.53
CA VAL A 200 14.07 -8.84 10.96
C VAL A 200 13.94 -9.93 12.02
N GLU A 201 14.52 -9.73 13.21
CA GLU A 201 14.42 -10.69 14.32
C GLU A 201 12.97 -10.88 14.78
N PHE A 202 12.19 -9.80 14.83
CA PHE A 202 10.75 -9.87 15.09
C PHE A 202 10.05 -10.74 14.04
N GLY A 203 10.27 -10.48 12.75
CA GLY A 203 9.67 -11.27 11.67
C GLY A 203 10.04 -12.74 11.77
N ARG A 204 11.32 -13.03 12.02
CA ARG A 204 11.85 -14.38 12.17
C ARG A 204 11.24 -15.11 13.37
N SER A 205 11.23 -14.47 14.54
CA SER A 205 10.67 -15.06 15.77
C SER A 205 9.17 -15.33 15.67
N GLN A 206 8.45 -14.48 14.93
CA GLN A 206 7.02 -14.60 14.75
C GLN A 206 6.62 -15.49 13.56
N GLY A 207 7.55 -15.90 12.70
CA GLY A 207 7.25 -16.67 11.48
C GLY A 207 6.44 -15.88 10.46
N ILE A 208 6.64 -14.57 10.39
CA ILE A 208 5.98 -13.65 9.45
C ILE A 208 6.97 -13.08 8.45
N VAL A 209 6.47 -12.61 7.31
CA VAL A 209 7.32 -12.02 6.26
C VAL A 209 7.48 -10.53 6.50
N MET A 210 8.68 -10.09 6.89
CA MET A 210 9.00 -8.67 6.95
C MET A 210 9.28 -8.12 5.55
N ARG A 211 8.74 -6.95 5.24
CA ARG A 211 8.98 -6.27 3.98
C ARG A 211 9.38 -4.82 4.21
N PHE A 212 10.60 -4.50 3.85
CA PHE A 212 11.14 -3.16 3.87
C PHE A 212 10.81 -2.44 2.57
N ILE A 213 10.27 -1.23 2.66
CA ILE A 213 9.83 -0.43 1.52
C ILE A 213 10.62 0.87 1.54
N GLU A 214 11.25 1.20 0.43
CA GLU A 214 11.92 2.50 0.28
C GLU A 214 10.94 3.65 0.41
N PHE A 215 11.36 4.72 1.05
CA PHE A 215 10.57 5.95 1.20
C PHE A 215 10.27 6.59 -0.16
N MET A 216 8.99 6.76 -0.47
CA MET A 216 8.49 7.23 -1.77
C MET A 216 7.94 8.66 -1.69
N PRO A 217 8.00 9.45 -2.79
CA PRO A 217 7.45 10.81 -2.87
C PRO A 217 5.91 10.80 -3.01
N LEU A 218 5.20 10.50 -1.91
CA LEU A 218 3.74 10.44 -1.83
C LEU A 218 3.19 11.14 -0.58
N ASP A 219 4.04 11.90 0.10
CA ASP A 219 3.70 12.66 1.28
C ASP A 219 2.85 13.90 0.93
N ALA A 220 1.91 14.25 1.79
CA ALA A 220 1.03 15.40 1.60
C ALA A 220 1.79 16.73 1.59
N GLY A 221 2.94 16.80 2.25
CA GLY A 221 3.77 18.01 2.35
C GLY A 221 4.64 18.29 1.13
N LYS A 222 4.70 17.35 0.16
CA LYS A 222 5.60 17.42 -1.01
C LYS A 222 7.06 17.74 -0.62
N ALA A 223 7.50 17.20 0.51
CA ALA A 223 8.81 17.47 1.11
C ALA A 223 9.72 16.22 1.07
N TRP A 224 9.39 15.24 0.25
CA TRP A 224 10.22 14.07 0.03
C TRP A 224 11.59 14.46 -0.50
N GLN A 225 12.63 13.85 0.05
CA GLN A 225 14.00 14.03 -0.37
C GLN A 225 14.68 12.70 -0.62
N LYS A 226 15.47 12.64 -1.68
CA LYS A 226 16.19 11.43 -2.07
C LYS A 226 17.20 10.99 -1.00
N GLU A 227 17.77 11.94 -0.28
CA GLU A 227 18.75 11.74 0.79
C GLU A 227 18.16 10.97 1.99
N LYS A 228 16.84 11.01 2.15
CA LYS A 228 16.12 10.26 3.19
C LYS A 228 15.75 8.84 2.76
N VAL A 229 16.00 8.48 1.53
CA VAL A 229 15.82 7.11 1.06
C VAL A 229 16.98 6.25 1.55
N VAL A 230 16.67 5.12 2.18
CA VAL A 230 17.62 4.03 2.40
C VAL A 230 17.40 3.05 1.25
N SER A 231 18.37 2.95 0.37
CA SER A 231 18.25 2.12 -0.84
C SER A 231 18.22 0.61 -0.51
N ARG A 232 17.72 -0.18 -1.46
CA ARG A 232 17.75 -1.64 -1.35
C ARG A 232 19.15 -2.16 -0.98
N ASP A 233 20.16 -1.64 -1.63
CA ASP A 233 21.53 -2.13 -1.45
C ASP A 233 22.07 -1.79 -0.07
N GLU A 234 21.78 -0.59 0.46
CA GLU A 234 22.13 -0.20 1.83
C GLU A 234 21.38 -1.06 2.87
N ILE A 235 20.06 -1.30 2.65
CA ILE A 235 19.29 -2.20 3.53
C ILE A 235 19.91 -3.59 3.53
N LEU A 236 20.23 -4.11 2.35
CA LEU A 236 20.77 -5.46 2.21
C LEU A 236 22.17 -5.57 2.82
N GLU A 237 23.06 -4.59 2.58
CA GLU A 237 24.39 -4.53 3.17
C GLU A 237 24.31 -4.59 4.70
N LYS A 238 23.46 -3.73 5.30
CA LYS A 238 23.26 -3.71 6.75
C LYS A 238 22.73 -5.05 7.27
N LEU A 239 21.76 -5.65 6.59
CA LEU A 239 21.21 -6.94 7.04
C LEU A 239 22.19 -8.11 6.84
N CYS A 240 22.95 -8.15 5.75
CA CYS A 240 23.95 -9.19 5.51
C CYS A 240 25.16 -9.10 6.45
N SER A 241 25.42 -7.95 7.06
CA SER A 241 26.46 -7.86 8.09
C SER A 241 26.10 -8.61 9.38
N ARG A 242 24.81 -8.86 9.60
CA ARG A 242 24.26 -9.49 10.83
C ARG A 242 23.65 -10.87 10.58
N PHE A 243 23.07 -11.08 9.41
CA PHE A 243 22.30 -12.27 9.07
C PHE A 243 22.86 -12.95 7.83
N ASP A 244 22.95 -14.26 7.87
CA ASP A 244 23.27 -15.06 6.68
C ASP A 244 22.00 -15.22 5.84
N LEU A 245 21.92 -14.46 4.74
CA LEU A 245 20.74 -14.34 3.88
C LEU A 245 21.01 -14.90 2.49
N VAL A 246 20.12 -15.75 2.03
CA VAL A 246 20.14 -16.36 0.68
C VAL A 246 19.02 -15.76 -0.16
N ALA A 247 19.37 -15.25 -1.33
CA ALA A 247 18.39 -14.72 -2.27
C ALA A 247 17.43 -15.80 -2.77
N LEU A 248 16.14 -15.47 -2.84
CA LEU A 248 15.12 -16.36 -3.38
C LEU A 248 14.73 -15.95 -4.80
N PRO A 249 14.45 -16.92 -5.69
CA PRO A 249 13.93 -16.60 -7.01
C PRO A 249 12.55 -15.91 -6.91
N GLN A 250 12.25 -15.07 -7.89
CA GLN A 250 10.92 -14.48 -8.01
C GLN A 250 9.87 -15.57 -8.24
N LYS A 251 8.74 -15.47 -7.56
CA LYS A 251 7.58 -16.38 -7.77
C LYS A 251 6.91 -16.13 -9.13
N HIS A 252 6.90 -14.87 -9.55
CA HIS A 252 6.40 -14.42 -10.85
C HIS A 252 7.02 -13.06 -11.21
N ALA A 253 7.07 -12.72 -12.47
CA ALA A 253 7.75 -11.52 -12.98
C ALA A 253 7.20 -10.20 -12.40
N ALA A 254 5.90 -10.14 -12.03
CA ALA A 254 5.26 -8.95 -11.46
C ALA A 254 5.43 -8.83 -9.93
N GLU A 255 6.24 -9.68 -9.30
CA GLU A 255 6.51 -9.60 -7.85
C GLU A 255 7.19 -8.27 -7.51
N THR A 256 6.70 -7.59 -6.46
CA THR A 256 7.19 -6.25 -6.10
C THR A 256 8.42 -6.28 -5.19
N ALA A 257 8.51 -7.31 -4.36
CA ALA A 257 9.60 -7.46 -3.43
C ALA A 257 10.64 -8.43 -3.96
N GLN A 258 11.89 -8.06 -3.98
CA GLN A 258 12.97 -9.02 -4.00
C GLN A 258 13.02 -9.71 -2.64
N ARG A 259 13.28 -11.02 -2.61
CA ARG A 259 13.12 -11.83 -1.41
C ARG A 259 14.42 -12.53 -1.01
N TRP A 260 14.61 -12.65 0.28
CA TRP A 260 15.71 -13.42 0.89
C TRP A 260 15.15 -14.28 2.00
N ARG A 261 15.86 -15.35 2.28
CA ARG A 261 15.58 -16.25 3.40
C ARG A 261 16.85 -16.40 4.22
N HIS A 262 16.72 -16.57 5.53
CA HIS A 262 17.85 -16.95 6.37
C HIS A 262 18.38 -18.31 5.95
N ALA A 263 19.73 -18.51 6.00
CA ALA A 263 20.37 -19.74 5.55
C ALA A 263 19.91 -20.97 6.33
N ASP A 264 19.46 -20.80 7.58
CA ASP A 264 18.84 -21.86 8.38
C ASP A 264 17.41 -22.21 7.96
N GLY A 265 16.89 -21.60 6.91
CA GLY A 265 15.54 -21.82 6.38
C GLY A 265 14.40 -21.13 7.14
N ARG A 266 14.67 -20.42 8.24
CA ARG A 266 13.66 -19.79 9.10
C ARG A 266 13.52 -18.31 8.81
N GLY A 267 12.30 -17.88 8.45
CA GLY A 267 11.99 -16.48 8.17
C GLY A 267 12.36 -16.04 6.76
N GLU A 268 11.54 -15.16 6.24
CA GLU A 268 11.69 -14.54 4.91
C GLU A 268 11.62 -13.03 5.07
N ILE A 269 12.49 -12.32 4.37
CA ILE A 269 12.44 -10.88 4.22
C ILE A 269 12.20 -10.52 2.76
N GLY A 270 11.59 -9.37 2.53
CA GLY A 270 11.40 -8.79 1.20
C GLY A 270 11.84 -7.33 1.19
N ILE A 271 12.41 -6.87 0.10
CA ILE A 271 12.73 -5.46 -0.10
C ILE A 271 11.96 -4.98 -1.33
N VAL A 272 11.15 -3.93 -1.14
CA VAL A 272 10.38 -3.27 -2.19
C VAL A 272 11.10 -1.96 -2.50
N ALA A 273 11.78 -1.91 -3.63
CA ALA A 273 12.70 -0.84 -4.01
C ALA A 273 12.21 -0.05 -5.24
N PRO A 274 11.14 0.75 -5.10
CA PRO A 274 10.62 1.52 -6.24
C PRO A 274 11.55 2.66 -6.66
N VAL A 275 12.43 3.13 -5.78
CA VAL A 275 13.31 4.28 -6.04
C VAL A 275 14.66 3.83 -6.61
N SER A 276 15.34 2.89 -5.93
CA SER A 276 16.69 2.46 -6.32
C SER A 276 16.71 1.33 -7.36
N ALA A 277 15.68 0.47 -7.37
CA ALA A 277 15.57 -0.66 -8.31
C ALA A 277 14.12 -0.84 -8.79
N PRO A 278 13.59 0.06 -9.65
CA PRO A 278 12.22 0.04 -10.11
C PRO A 278 11.84 -1.27 -10.82
N PHE A 279 10.68 -1.81 -10.50
CA PHE A 279 10.12 -3.07 -11.05
C PHE A 279 8.94 -2.81 -12.01
N CYS A 280 8.94 -1.67 -12.69
CA CYS A 280 7.83 -1.23 -13.55
C CYS A 280 7.63 -2.08 -14.79
N GLY A 281 8.71 -2.71 -15.33
CA GLY A 281 8.66 -3.48 -16.57
C GLY A 281 7.65 -4.64 -16.58
N HIS A 282 7.32 -5.19 -15.42
CA HIS A 282 6.36 -6.29 -15.26
C HIS A 282 5.17 -5.92 -14.37
N CYS A 283 4.90 -4.61 -14.18
CA CYS A 283 3.85 -4.15 -13.28
C CYS A 283 2.45 -4.51 -13.81
N ASN A 284 1.76 -5.40 -13.10
CA ASN A 284 0.43 -5.89 -13.42
C ASN A 284 -0.70 -5.26 -12.56
N ARG A 285 -0.46 -4.09 -11.97
CA ARG A 285 -1.36 -3.47 -10.98
C ARG A 285 -2.09 -2.27 -11.53
N ILE A 286 -3.36 -2.15 -11.13
CA ILE A 286 -4.18 -0.94 -11.23
C ILE A 286 -4.81 -0.63 -9.88
N ARG A 287 -5.37 0.57 -9.73
CA ARG A 287 -5.92 1.05 -8.46
C ARG A 287 -7.25 1.76 -8.68
N LEU A 288 -8.24 1.40 -7.87
CA LEU A 288 -9.50 2.12 -7.75
C LEU A 288 -9.47 2.93 -6.45
N THR A 289 -9.59 4.24 -6.56
CA THR A 289 -9.64 5.13 -5.39
C THR A 289 -10.99 5.08 -4.70
N ALA A 290 -11.07 5.53 -3.46
CA ALA A 290 -12.31 5.52 -2.69
C ALA A 290 -13.43 6.37 -3.36
N ASP A 291 -13.07 7.41 -4.10
CA ASP A 291 -13.98 8.25 -4.85
C ASP A 291 -14.17 7.81 -6.32
N GLY A 292 -13.78 6.56 -6.66
CA GLY A 292 -14.09 5.91 -7.92
C GLY A 292 -13.27 6.36 -9.12
N GLN A 293 -12.06 6.86 -8.89
CA GLN A 293 -11.11 7.14 -9.94
C GLN A 293 -10.18 5.94 -10.15
N LEU A 294 -10.02 5.49 -11.38
CA LEU A 294 -9.04 4.46 -11.72
C LEU A 294 -7.69 5.10 -12.03
N ARG A 295 -6.63 4.58 -11.42
CA ARG A 295 -5.24 4.94 -11.67
C ARG A 295 -4.47 3.72 -12.13
N THR A 296 -3.73 3.87 -13.20
CA THR A 296 -2.93 2.78 -13.79
C THR A 296 -1.55 2.64 -13.15
N CYS A 297 -1.06 3.71 -12.51
CA CYS A 297 0.19 3.74 -11.75
C CYS A 297 -0.03 4.45 -10.41
N LEU A 298 0.77 4.10 -9.39
CA LEU A 298 0.80 4.80 -8.12
C LEU A 298 1.17 6.29 -8.29
N PHE A 299 2.04 6.56 -9.25
CA PHE A 299 2.55 7.91 -9.57
C PHE A 299 1.88 8.53 -10.80
N SER A 300 0.76 7.97 -11.28
CA SER A 300 0.01 8.54 -12.39
C SER A 300 -0.53 9.93 -12.04
N HIS A 301 -0.52 10.84 -13.00
CA HIS A 301 -1.24 12.12 -12.94
C HIS A 301 -2.61 12.01 -13.60
N HIS A 302 -2.86 10.92 -14.32
CA HIS A 302 -4.12 10.66 -15.01
C HIS A 302 -5.05 9.80 -14.16
N GLU A 303 -6.33 10.15 -14.18
CA GLU A 303 -7.39 9.44 -13.50
C GLU A 303 -8.54 9.22 -14.48
N HIS A 304 -9.22 8.08 -14.35
CA HIS A 304 -10.39 7.73 -15.18
C HIS A 304 -11.61 7.60 -14.27
N ASP A 305 -12.65 8.38 -14.56
CA ASP A 305 -13.83 8.49 -13.70
C ASP A 305 -14.83 7.35 -13.93
N PHE A 306 -14.73 6.33 -13.09
CA PHE A 306 -15.68 5.22 -13.04
C PHE A 306 -16.92 5.55 -12.20
N LYS A 307 -16.79 6.43 -11.20
CA LYS A 307 -17.92 6.80 -10.35
C LYS A 307 -19.11 7.34 -11.13
N SER A 308 -18.84 8.22 -12.08
CA SER A 308 -19.90 8.82 -12.90
C SER A 308 -20.65 7.76 -13.70
N LEU A 309 -19.98 6.83 -14.35
CA LEU A 309 -20.60 5.74 -15.10
C LEU A 309 -21.40 4.80 -14.20
N LEU A 310 -20.83 4.42 -13.03
CA LEU A 310 -21.49 3.56 -12.04
C LEU A 310 -22.80 4.18 -11.55
N ARG A 311 -22.81 5.49 -11.27
CA ARG A 311 -23.97 6.21 -10.74
C ARG A 311 -25.02 6.55 -11.77
N GLN A 312 -24.64 6.67 -13.03
CA GLN A 312 -25.55 6.83 -14.15
C GLN A 312 -26.16 5.50 -14.61
N ASN A 313 -25.85 4.39 -13.92
CA ASN A 313 -26.22 3.04 -14.33
C ASN A 313 -25.86 2.73 -15.80
N ALA A 314 -24.71 3.25 -16.24
CA ALA A 314 -24.20 2.96 -17.57
C ALA A 314 -24.10 1.43 -17.78
N PRO A 315 -24.29 0.91 -19.01
CA PRO A 315 -24.16 -0.53 -19.27
C PRO A 315 -22.76 -1.03 -18.96
N ASP A 316 -22.62 -2.28 -18.57
CA ASP A 316 -21.32 -2.88 -18.19
C ASP A 316 -20.29 -2.77 -19.32
N GLN A 317 -20.73 -2.83 -20.57
CA GLN A 317 -19.84 -2.62 -21.74
C GLN A 317 -19.15 -1.26 -21.70
N ALA A 318 -19.83 -0.18 -21.26
CA ALA A 318 -19.20 1.14 -21.16
C ALA A 318 -18.11 1.19 -20.06
N LEU A 319 -18.30 0.44 -18.97
CA LEU A 319 -17.29 0.28 -17.92
C LEU A 319 -16.11 -0.57 -18.40
N GLU A 320 -16.38 -1.65 -19.14
CA GLU A 320 -15.35 -2.49 -19.78
C GLU A 320 -14.52 -1.68 -20.77
N ASP A 321 -15.14 -0.94 -21.65
CA ASP A 321 -14.48 -0.11 -22.67
C ASP A 321 -13.56 0.93 -22.02
N LEU A 322 -14.07 1.61 -20.97
CA LEU A 322 -13.26 2.57 -20.22
C LEU A 322 -12.08 1.87 -19.50
N LEU A 323 -12.28 0.68 -18.93
CA LEU A 323 -11.23 -0.07 -18.25
C LEU A 323 -10.13 -0.51 -19.24
N VAL A 324 -10.53 -1.04 -20.38
CA VAL A 324 -9.60 -1.42 -21.46
C VAL A 324 -8.84 -0.19 -21.98
N HIS A 325 -9.55 0.94 -22.20
CA HIS A 325 -8.93 2.19 -22.62
C HIS A 325 -7.90 2.69 -21.60
N ALA A 326 -8.27 2.75 -20.33
CA ALA A 326 -7.40 3.18 -19.25
C ALA A 326 -6.14 2.31 -19.15
N VAL A 327 -6.30 0.99 -19.23
CA VAL A 327 -5.17 0.06 -19.15
C VAL A 327 -4.26 0.15 -20.38
N ARG A 328 -4.79 0.35 -21.58
CA ARG A 328 -3.97 0.60 -22.79
C ARG A 328 -3.09 1.84 -22.64
N GLY A 329 -3.58 2.87 -21.94
CA GLY A 329 -2.83 4.09 -21.61
C GLY A 329 -1.87 3.97 -20.42
N LYS A 330 -1.75 2.78 -19.81
CA LYS A 330 -0.88 2.59 -18.63
C LYS A 330 0.56 2.96 -18.93
N GLU A 331 1.17 3.73 -18.03
CA GLU A 331 2.53 4.23 -18.12
C GLU A 331 3.57 3.07 -18.17
N LYS A 332 4.66 3.24 -18.94
CA LYS A 332 5.77 2.29 -18.95
C LYS A 332 6.37 2.09 -17.55
N GLY A 333 6.47 3.20 -16.81
CA GLY A 333 6.96 3.25 -15.44
C GLY A 333 6.84 4.67 -14.87
N HIS A 334 7.24 4.83 -13.62
CA HIS A 334 7.41 6.17 -13.03
C HIS A 334 8.79 6.73 -13.35
N SER A 335 8.95 8.05 -13.16
CA SER A 335 10.18 8.79 -13.42
C SER A 335 10.87 9.30 -12.14
N ILE A 336 10.65 8.65 -10.97
CA ILE A 336 11.29 9.04 -9.72
C ILE A 336 12.81 9.07 -9.91
N GLY A 337 13.47 10.14 -9.45
CA GLY A 337 14.90 10.34 -9.62
C GLY A 337 15.31 10.98 -10.94
N GLN A 338 14.39 11.21 -11.88
CA GLN A 338 14.62 11.97 -13.09
C GLN A 338 14.19 13.43 -12.91
N ALA A 339 14.81 14.35 -13.65
CA ALA A 339 14.47 15.78 -13.59
C ALA A 339 13.01 16.08 -13.99
N SER A 340 12.38 15.20 -14.77
CA SER A 340 10.98 15.32 -15.20
C SER A 340 9.97 14.80 -14.18
N PHE A 341 10.42 14.26 -13.05
CA PHE A 341 9.48 13.72 -12.06
C PHE A 341 8.70 14.83 -11.37
N VAL A 342 7.40 14.70 -11.39
CA VAL A 342 6.47 15.52 -10.62
C VAL A 342 5.74 14.61 -9.63
N GLN A 343 5.70 15.02 -8.37
CA GLN A 343 4.97 14.28 -7.35
C GLN A 343 3.47 14.38 -7.60
N PRO A 344 2.70 13.28 -7.54
CA PRO A 344 1.24 13.32 -7.66
C PRO A 344 0.59 14.21 -6.60
N ASP A 345 -0.54 14.83 -6.94
CA ASP A 345 -1.30 15.66 -6.00
C ASP A 345 -2.02 14.84 -4.93
N ARG A 346 -2.40 13.61 -5.26
CA ARG A 346 -3.03 12.71 -4.29
C ARG A 346 -2.00 12.01 -3.42
N THR A 347 -2.26 12.01 -2.13
CA THR A 347 -1.45 11.29 -1.14
C THR A 347 -1.75 9.79 -1.14
N MET A 348 -0.89 9.02 -0.48
CA MET A 348 -1.05 7.57 -0.34
C MET A 348 -2.42 7.19 0.26
N SER A 349 -2.93 7.95 1.23
CA SER A 349 -4.22 7.68 1.88
C SER A 349 -5.42 7.79 0.93
N PHE A 350 -5.33 8.62 -0.10
CA PHE A 350 -6.37 8.74 -1.13
C PHE A 350 -6.24 7.68 -2.22
N ILE A 351 -4.98 7.37 -2.62
CA ILE A 351 -4.72 6.42 -3.70
C ILE A 351 -4.91 4.97 -3.22
N GLY A 352 -4.67 4.71 -1.95
CA GLY A 352 -4.66 3.39 -1.37
C GLY A 352 -3.30 2.68 -1.55
N GLY A 353 -2.52 2.63 -0.51
CA GLY A 353 -1.16 2.08 -0.47
C GLY A 353 -1.05 0.64 -0.01
#